data_82c6de546a628fd0847c72d3618aea55
#
_entry.id   82c6de546a628fd0847c72d3618aea55
#
_cell.length_a   1.000
_cell.length_b   1.000
_cell.length_c   1.000
_cell.angle_alpha   90.00
_cell.angle_beta   90.00
_cell.angle_gamma   90.00
#
_symmetry.space_group_name_H-M   'P 1'
#
loop_
_entity.id
_entity.type
_entity.pdbx_description
1 polymer ?
#
loop_
_entity_poly.entity_id
_entity_poly.type
_entity_poly.pdbx_seq_one_letter_code
_entity_poly.pdbx_strand_id
1 'polypeptide(L)'
;MNINDFDYDLPKELIAQTPLENRADSKLLVMDKKTGELTHEVFKDITKYLHKGDVLVLNNTKVIPARLIGEKEETKAHIELLLLNDLGNKKHECLARPQKRLHVGTIVSFGDGLLKAKVLEIKGEGIVHVEFIYDGIFYEILDKLGEMPLPPYIHEKLKDKTRYNTVYAKIEGSAAAPTAGLHFTNELLDKIRDMGVIVTFVTLHVGLGTFRPVEEENVLEHNMHSEFYMMSKETADILNLAKKEGRRIISVGTTSCRTLETVAHKYNGEFKECSGNTDIFIYPSFKFMAIDALITNFHLPKSTLVMLVSALSSRENILNAYKEAIKNDYRFFSFGDAMFIK
;
A
#
# COMPACT_ATOMS: atom_id res chain seq x y z
N MET A 1 -12.86 20.87 7.06
CA MET A 1 -12.88 19.51 7.67
C MET A 1 -11.63 19.38 8.50
N ASN A 2 -11.76 19.09 9.80
CA ASN A 2 -10.63 19.05 10.72
C ASN A 2 -10.05 17.63 10.81
N ILE A 3 -8.73 17.50 10.84
CA ILE A 3 -8.03 16.21 10.99
C ILE A 3 -8.44 15.47 12.27
N ASN A 4 -8.74 16.22 13.34
CA ASN A 4 -9.17 15.67 14.62
C ASN A 4 -10.56 14.99 14.56
N ASP A 5 -11.34 15.26 13.51
CA ASP A 5 -12.60 14.54 13.27
C ASP A 5 -12.38 13.05 12.98
N PHE A 6 -11.16 12.66 12.60
CA PHE A 6 -10.74 11.30 12.26
C PHE A 6 -9.80 10.69 13.31
N ASP A 7 -9.79 11.28 14.50
CA ASP A 7 -9.02 10.77 15.63
C ASP A 7 -9.80 9.69 16.38
N TYR A 8 -9.08 8.74 16.93
CA TYR A 8 -9.58 7.72 17.84
C TYR A 8 -8.44 7.19 18.70
N ASP A 9 -8.77 6.71 19.89
CA ASP A 9 -7.79 6.16 20.81
C ASP A 9 -7.42 4.72 20.39
N LEU A 10 -6.16 4.53 19.98
CA LEU A 10 -5.63 3.24 19.57
C LEU A 10 -4.56 2.77 20.56
N PRO A 11 -4.80 1.69 21.31
CA PRO A 11 -3.80 1.06 22.16
C PRO A 11 -2.61 0.58 21.32
N LYS A 12 -1.39 0.94 21.73
CA LYS A 12 -0.17 0.63 20.97
C LYS A 12 0.07 -0.88 20.82
N GLU A 13 -0.36 -1.67 21.78
CA GLU A 13 -0.27 -3.12 21.79
C GLU A 13 -1.11 -3.79 20.69
N LEU A 14 -2.12 -3.12 20.15
CA LEU A 14 -2.91 -3.63 19.03
C LEU A 14 -2.23 -3.41 17.66
N ILE A 15 -1.14 -2.64 17.61
CA ILE A 15 -0.37 -2.44 16.37
C ILE A 15 0.44 -3.71 16.09
N ALA A 16 0.06 -4.45 15.05
CA ALA A 16 0.69 -5.72 14.71
C ALA A 16 2.14 -5.55 14.29
N GLN A 17 3.06 -6.23 14.96
CA GLN A 17 4.49 -6.19 14.66
C GLN A 17 4.93 -7.31 13.72
N THR A 18 4.21 -8.42 13.69
CA THR A 18 4.52 -9.60 12.89
C THR A 18 3.28 -10.13 12.18
N PRO A 19 3.43 -10.72 10.98
CA PRO A 19 2.31 -11.39 10.31
C PRO A 19 1.92 -12.66 11.06
N LEU A 20 0.64 -13.06 10.93
CA LEU A 20 0.19 -14.38 11.39
C LEU A 20 0.88 -15.48 10.56
N GLU A 21 1.03 -16.67 11.14
CA GLU A 21 1.61 -17.82 10.45
C GLU A 21 0.82 -18.13 9.17
N ASN A 22 -0.48 -18.29 9.29
CA ASN A 22 -1.39 -18.42 8.15
C ASN A 22 -2.09 -17.09 7.88
N ARG A 23 -1.93 -16.56 6.65
CA ARG A 23 -2.46 -15.26 6.22
C ARG A 23 -3.97 -15.16 6.34
N ALA A 24 -4.69 -16.24 5.99
CA ALA A 24 -6.14 -16.26 5.93
C ALA A 24 -6.84 -16.47 7.31
N ASP A 25 -6.06 -16.65 8.39
CA ASP A 25 -6.59 -16.79 9.75
C ASP A 25 -6.70 -15.45 10.50
N SER A 26 -6.41 -14.32 9.85
CA SER A 26 -6.69 -13.00 10.41
C SER A 26 -8.19 -12.81 10.68
N LYS A 27 -8.53 -12.00 11.66
CA LYS A 27 -9.93 -11.59 11.89
C LYS A 27 -10.42 -10.75 10.72
N LEU A 28 -11.71 -10.83 10.44
CA LEU A 28 -12.40 -10.03 9.44
C LEU A 28 -13.62 -9.36 10.07
N LEU A 29 -13.65 -8.03 10.07
CA LEU A 29 -14.83 -7.26 10.45
C LEU A 29 -15.60 -6.88 9.19
N VAL A 30 -16.77 -7.48 9.00
CA VAL A 30 -17.67 -7.15 7.89
C VAL A 30 -18.60 -6.04 8.32
N MET A 31 -18.67 -4.97 7.55
CA MET A 31 -19.56 -3.82 7.82
C MET A 31 -20.46 -3.54 6.63
N ASP A 32 -21.74 -3.43 6.87
CA ASP A 32 -22.67 -2.82 5.92
C ASP A 32 -22.41 -1.31 5.85
N LYS A 33 -22.04 -0.79 4.68
CA LYS A 33 -21.65 0.63 4.52
C LYS A 33 -22.78 1.61 4.74
N LYS A 34 -24.05 1.18 4.62
CA LYS A 34 -25.21 2.05 4.77
C LYS A 34 -25.71 2.09 6.21
N THR A 35 -25.81 0.91 6.83
CA THR A 35 -26.38 0.77 8.20
C THR A 35 -25.33 0.83 9.29
N GLY A 36 -24.07 0.52 9.00
CA GLY A 36 -23.01 0.35 9.98
C GLY A 36 -23.08 -0.97 10.76
N GLU A 37 -23.97 -1.89 10.37
CA GLU A 37 -24.09 -3.21 11.00
C GLU A 37 -22.79 -4.01 10.84
N LEU A 38 -22.35 -4.64 11.94
CA LEU A 38 -21.06 -5.33 12.04
C LEU A 38 -21.25 -6.83 12.23
N THR A 39 -20.40 -7.61 11.57
CA THR A 39 -20.31 -9.07 11.74
C THR A 39 -18.84 -9.46 11.87
N HIS A 40 -18.53 -10.28 12.88
CA HIS A 40 -17.18 -10.78 13.13
C HIS A 40 -16.98 -12.14 12.45
N GLU A 41 -15.92 -12.26 11.68
CA GLU A 41 -15.54 -13.44 10.90
C GLU A 41 -14.03 -13.69 10.97
N VAL A 42 -13.59 -14.74 10.31
CA VAL A 42 -12.18 -14.98 9.97
C VAL A 42 -12.00 -14.72 8.48
N PHE A 43 -10.85 -14.22 8.04
CA PHE A 43 -10.67 -13.76 6.66
C PHE A 43 -10.99 -14.83 5.60
N LYS A 44 -10.67 -16.09 5.85
CA LYS A 44 -11.04 -17.22 4.96
C LYS A 44 -12.54 -17.34 4.70
N ASP A 45 -13.38 -16.76 5.57
CA ASP A 45 -14.83 -16.73 5.43
C ASP A 45 -15.33 -15.60 4.52
N ILE A 46 -14.44 -14.79 3.94
CA ILE A 46 -14.80 -13.75 2.97
C ILE A 46 -15.65 -14.30 1.81
N THR A 47 -15.47 -15.58 1.48
CA THR A 47 -16.23 -16.28 0.46
C THR A 47 -17.74 -16.31 0.72
N LYS A 48 -18.19 -16.17 1.97
CA LYS A 48 -19.62 -16.06 2.32
C LYS A 48 -20.28 -14.79 1.76
N TYR A 49 -19.48 -13.77 1.46
CA TYR A 49 -19.91 -12.42 1.07
C TYR A 49 -19.64 -12.12 -0.41
N LEU A 50 -18.95 -13.00 -1.10
CA LEU A 50 -18.67 -12.89 -2.53
C LEU A 50 -19.70 -13.68 -3.35
N HIS A 51 -20.08 -13.14 -4.50
CA HIS A 51 -21.08 -13.75 -5.38
C HIS A 51 -20.49 -14.02 -6.77
N LYS A 52 -21.03 -15.02 -7.44
CA LYS A 52 -20.70 -15.28 -8.85
C LYS A 52 -20.87 -14.02 -9.70
N GLY A 53 -19.86 -13.67 -10.45
CA GLY A 53 -19.83 -12.50 -11.30
C GLY A 53 -19.24 -11.24 -10.65
N ASP A 54 -19.02 -11.20 -9.34
CA ASP A 54 -18.26 -10.12 -8.72
C ASP A 54 -16.87 -10.02 -9.35
N VAL A 55 -16.31 -8.81 -9.38
CA VAL A 55 -14.94 -8.55 -9.82
C VAL A 55 -14.10 -8.10 -8.64
N LEU A 56 -13.14 -8.94 -8.26
CA LEU A 56 -12.18 -8.66 -7.19
C LEU A 56 -10.90 -8.08 -7.79
N VAL A 57 -10.59 -6.83 -7.47
CA VAL A 57 -9.45 -6.10 -8.02
C VAL A 57 -8.34 -5.97 -6.99
N LEU A 58 -7.18 -6.54 -7.29
CA LEU A 58 -6.02 -6.58 -6.42
C LEU A 58 -4.86 -5.75 -6.99
N ASN A 59 -3.98 -5.27 -6.11
CA ASN A 59 -2.76 -4.58 -6.51
C ASN A 59 -1.59 -5.58 -6.57
N ASN A 60 -1.06 -5.85 -7.76
CA ASN A 60 0.01 -6.82 -8.00
C ASN A 60 1.43 -6.23 -7.89
N THR A 61 1.56 -5.05 -7.31
CA THR A 61 2.88 -4.47 -7.05
C THR A 61 3.72 -5.37 -6.16
N LYS A 62 5.02 -5.38 -6.39
CA LYS A 62 6.01 -6.13 -5.59
C LYS A 62 6.95 -5.17 -4.89
N VAL A 63 7.08 -5.34 -3.58
CA VAL A 63 8.07 -4.62 -2.78
C VAL A 63 9.43 -5.20 -3.05
N ILE A 64 10.38 -4.32 -3.34
CA ILE A 64 11.78 -4.64 -3.49
C ILE A 64 12.53 -4.37 -2.17
N PRO A 65 13.65 -5.05 -1.89
CA PRO A 65 14.49 -4.74 -0.73
C PRO A 65 15.26 -3.43 -0.95
N ALA A 66 14.49 -2.34 -0.91
CA ALA A 66 14.92 -1.00 -1.31
C ALA A 66 15.75 -0.25 -0.26
N ARG A 67 15.89 -0.80 0.95
CA ARG A 67 16.65 -0.20 2.04
C ARG A 67 18.08 -0.74 2.05
N LEU A 68 19.02 0.12 1.70
CA LEU A 68 20.44 -0.19 1.62
C LEU A 68 21.19 0.43 2.80
N ILE A 69 21.96 -0.38 3.53
CA ILE A 69 22.83 0.06 4.61
C ILE A 69 24.27 -0.08 4.15
N GLY A 70 24.99 1.03 4.12
CA GLY A 70 26.37 1.08 3.64
C GLY A 70 27.22 2.08 4.38
N GLU A 71 28.42 2.29 3.89
CA GLU A 71 29.41 3.18 4.49
C GLU A 71 30.00 4.13 3.43
N LYS A 72 30.26 5.37 3.83
CA LYS A 72 31.06 6.28 3.02
C LYS A 72 32.45 5.70 2.81
N GLU A 73 32.94 5.70 1.58
CA GLU A 73 34.29 5.17 1.31
C GLU A 73 35.39 5.91 2.05
N GLU A 74 35.28 7.24 2.16
CA GLU A 74 36.31 8.08 2.78
C GLU A 74 36.35 7.97 4.31
N THR A 75 35.19 8.02 4.96
CA THR A 75 35.11 8.22 6.44
C THR A 75 34.58 7.02 7.19
N LYS A 76 34.14 5.96 6.49
CA LYS A 76 33.45 4.80 7.08
C LYS A 76 32.18 5.14 7.88
N ALA A 77 31.64 6.32 7.66
CA ALA A 77 30.39 6.72 8.31
C ALA A 77 29.24 5.93 7.74
N HIS A 78 28.40 5.34 8.59
CA HIS A 78 27.20 4.63 8.20
C HIS A 78 26.20 5.55 7.52
N ILE A 79 25.67 5.10 6.39
CA ILE A 79 24.63 5.76 5.58
C ILE A 79 23.57 4.73 5.23
N GLU A 80 22.33 5.08 5.47
CA GLU A 80 21.18 4.38 4.94
C GLU A 80 20.68 5.11 3.68
N LEU A 81 20.48 4.38 2.59
CA LEU A 81 19.75 4.86 1.42
C LEU A 81 18.49 4.00 1.23
N LEU A 82 17.37 4.66 1.08
CA LEU A 82 16.11 4.02 0.76
C LEU A 82 15.68 4.48 -0.64
N LEU A 83 15.60 3.56 -1.57
CA LEU A 83 15.21 3.83 -2.95
C LEU A 83 13.76 4.30 -2.99
N LEU A 84 13.49 5.38 -3.71
CA LEU A 84 12.16 5.97 -3.92
C LEU A 84 11.71 5.82 -5.36
N ASN A 85 12.40 6.49 -6.27
CA ASN A 85 12.05 6.55 -7.69
C ASN A 85 13.25 6.19 -8.57
N ASP A 86 13.01 5.35 -9.58
CA ASP A 86 13.97 5.12 -10.66
C ASP A 86 13.91 6.31 -11.64
N LEU A 87 15.03 6.97 -11.83
CA LEU A 87 15.19 8.11 -12.76
C LEU A 87 15.77 7.68 -14.11
N GLY A 88 15.97 6.38 -14.31
CA GLY A 88 16.62 5.82 -15.49
C GLY A 88 18.15 5.95 -15.46
N ASN A 89 18.82 5.23 -16.37
CA ASN A 89 20.29 5.29 -16.53
C ASN A 89 21.08 5.05 -15.23
N LYS A 90 20.68 4.07 -14.43
CA LYS A 90 21.25 3.74 -13.11
C LYS A 90 21.10 4.87 -12.06
N LYS A 91 20.30 5.89 -12.30
CA LYS A 91 20.05 6.98 -11.37
C LYS A 91 18.78 6.74 -10.60
N HIS A 92 18.81 7.05 -9.30
CA HIS A 92 17.65 6.90 -8.41
C HIS A 92 17.54 8.10 -7.49
N GLU A 93 16.30 8.44 -7.19
CA GLU A 93 15.97 9.28 -6.06
C GLU A 93 15.90 8.40 -4.82
N CYS A 94 16.58 8.82 -3.75
CA CYS A 94 16.66 8.07 -2.51
C CYS A 94 16.41 8.98 -1.31
N LEU A 95 15.85 8.41 -0.23
CA LEU A 95 15.88 9.04 1.08
C LEU A 95 17.16 8.59 1.80
N ALA A 96 18.01 9.56 2.18
CA ALA A 96 19.29 9.30 2.83
C ALA A 96 19.25 9.64 4.33
N ARG A 97 19.81 8.77 5.17
CA ARG A 97 19.94 8.98 6.62
C ARG A 97 21.34 8.57 7.10
N PRO A 98 22.04 9.47 7.80
CA PRO A 98 21.80 10.91 7.96
C PRO A 98 22.27 11.71 6.71
N GLN A 99 21.36 12.45 6.08
CA GLN A 99 21.67 13.25 4.87
C GLN A 99 22.82 14.25 5.09
N LYS A 100 22.91 14.87 6.29
CA LYS A 100 23.93 15.87 6.64
C LYS A 100 25.38 15.40 6.48
N ARG A 101 25.60 14.09 6.36
CA ARG A 101 26.93 13.50 6.14
C ARG A 101 27.28 13.35 4.66
N LEU A 102 26.36 13.68 3.77
CA LEU A 102 26.52 13.54 2.32
C LEU A 102 26.79 14.88 1.66
N HIS A 103 27.61 14.87 0.64
CA HIS A 103 27.88 15.98 -0.28
C HIS A 103 27.81 15.45 -1.71
N VAL A 104 27.61 16.34 -2.68
CA VAL A 104 27.72 15.96 -4.10
C VAL A 104 29.10 15.36 -4.37
N GLY A 105 29.14 14.22 -5.04
CA GLY A 105 30.35 13.43 -5.29
C GLY A 105 30.68 12.40 -4.21
N THR A 106 30.02 12.41 -3.04
CA THR A 106 30.21 11.36 -2.02
C THR A 106 29.89 10.00 -2.59
N ILE A 107 30.76 9.01 -2.32
CA ILE A 107 30.54 7.61 -2.67
C ILE A 107 30.21 6.82 -1.41
N VAL A 108 29.09 6.11 -1.44
CA VAL A 108 28.64 5.16 -0.40
C VAL A 108 28.78 3.76 -0.97
N SER A 109 29.43 2.88 -0.23
CA SER A 109 29.69 1.47 -0.60
C SER A 109 28.81 0.53 0.20
N PHE A 110 28.27 -0.49 -0.46
CA PHE A 110 27.40 -1.51 0.10
C PHE A 110 27.97 -2.90 -0.22
N GLY A 111 27.93 -3.83 0.77
CA GLY A 111 28.34 -5.22 0.58
C GLY A 111 29.75 -5.36 0.03
N ASP A 112 30.72 -4.77 0.73
CA ASP A 112 32.15 -4.82 0.37
C ASP A 112 32.46 -4.35 -1.08
N GLY A 113 31.66 -3.36 -1.55
CA GLY A 113 31.86 -2.77 -2.87
C GLY A 113 31.06 -3.43 -4.01
N LEU A 114 30.21 -4.42 -3.70
CA LEU A 114 29.32 -5.04 -4.69
C LEU A 114 28.39 -4.02 -5.35
N LEU A 115 27.97 -3.01 -4.58
CA LEU A 115 27.18 -1.87 -5.04
C LEU A 115 27.77 -0.58 -4.47
N LYS A 116 27.87 0.45 -5.31
CA LYS A 116 28.26 1.79 -4.85
C LYS A 116 27.21 2.81 -5.33
N ALA A 117 26.98 3.85 -4.53
CA ALA A 117 26.14 4.98 -4.89
C ALA A 117 26.95 6.27 -4.86
N LYS A 118 27.00 6.98 -5.98
CA LYS A 118 27.60 8.33 -6.08
C LYS A 118 26.49 9.38 -5.95
N VAL A 119 26.59 10.25 -4.99
CA VAL A 119 25.66 11.35 -4.79
C VAL A 119 25.81 12.38 -5.91
N LEU A 120 24.74 12.62 -6.66
CA LEU A 120 24.67 13.56 -7.77
C LEU A 120 24.09 14.91 -7.33
N GLU A 121 23.06 14.88 -6.46
CA GLU A 121 22.32 16.08 -6.04
C GLU A 121 21.73 15.86 -4.64
N ILE A 122 21.60 16.94 -3.87
CA ILE A 122 20.93 16.97 -2.56
C ILE A 122 19.75 17.92 -2.67
N LYS A 123 18.53 17.39 -2.50
CA LYS A 123 17.26 18.13 -2.67
C LYS A 123 16.74 18.76 -1.36
N GLY A 124 17.25 18.35 -0.20
CA GLY A 124 16.67 18.68 1.10
C GLY A 124 15.76 17.59 1.65
N GLU A 125 15.29 17.73 2.87
CA GLU A 125 14.37 16.78 3.56
C GLU A 125 14.81 15.31 3.51
N GLY A 126 16.09 15.05 3.44
CA GLY A 126 16.64 13.68 3.31
C GLY A 126 16.73 13.18 1.87
N ILE A 127 16.18 13.87 0.89
CA ILE A 127 16.15 13.43 -0.50
C ILE A 127 17.48 13.72 -1.20
N VAL A 128 18.01 12.70 -1.85
CA VAL A 128 19.23 12.75 -2.68
C VAL A 128 19.01 12.03 -4.00
N HIS A 129 19.64 12.54 -5.06
CA HIS A 129 19.78 11.78 -6.30
C HIS A 129 21.13 11.09 -6.31
N VAL A 130 21.16 9.80 -6.62
CA VAL A 130 22.38 9.01 -6.70
C VAL A 130 22.47 8.30 -8.04
N GLU A 131 23.69 8.01 -8.47
CA GLU A 131 23.99 7.09 -9.55
C GLU A 131 24.59 5.81 -8.96
N PHE A 132 23.96 4.66 -9.24
CA PHE A 132 24.45 3.38 -8.79
C PHE A 132 25.53 2.84 -9.76
N ILE A 133 26.60 2.36 -9.17
CA ILE A 133 27.75 1.75 -9.87
C ILE A 133 27.78 0.29 -9.43
N TYR A 134 27.60 -0.60 -10.40
CA TYR A 134 27.55 -2.05 -10.18
C TYR A 134 27.76 -2.82 -11.48
N ASP A 135 28.13 -4.08 -11.37
CA ASP A 135 28.19 -5.06 -12.46
C ASP A 135 27.07 -6.10 -12.29
N GLY A 136 26.43 -6.50 -13.39
CA GLY A 136 25.35 -7.49 -13.39
C GLY A 136 23.94 -6.90 -13.30
N ILE A 137 23.03 -7.62 -12.65
CA ILE A 137 21.59 -7.28 -12.56
C ILE A 137 21.31 -6.58 -11.23
N PHE A 138 20.81 -5.35 -11.31
CA PHE A 138 20.57 -4.50 -10.14
C PHE A 138 19.67 -5.14 -9.10
N TYR A 139 18.56 -5.73 -9.52
CA TYR A 139 17.60 -6.36 -8.61
C TYR A 139 18.17 -7.58 -7.88
N GLU A 140 19.05 -8.38 -8.52
CA GLU A 140 19.74 -9.47 -7.84
C GLU A 140 20.71 -8.97 -6.76
N ILE A 141 21.33 -7.82 -7.00
CA ILE A 141 22.20 -7.16 -6.01
C ILE A 141 21.36 -6.62 -4.85
N LEU A 142 20.21 -6.00 -5.13
CA LEU A 142 19.28 -5.55 -4.09
C LEU A 142 18.77 -6.70 -3.24
N ASP A 143 18.45 -7.84 -3.83
CA ASP A 143 18.00 -9.04 -3.08
C ASP A 143 19.07 -9.54 -2.09
N LYS A 144 20.34 -9.41 -2.46
CA LYS A 144 21.49 -9.80 -1.59
C LYS A 144 21.75 -8.79 -0.48
N LEU A 145 21.73 -7.50 -0.80
CA LEU A 145 22.20 -6.42 0.09
C LEU A 145 21.08 -5.67 0.80
N GLY A 146 19.90 -5.60 0.18
CA GLY A 146 18.82 -4.77 0.65
C GLY A 146 18.01 -5.41 1.77
N GLU A 147 17.43 -4.55 2.59
CA GLU A 147 16.40 -4.90 3.57
C GLU A 147 15.03 -4.46 3.06
N MET A 148 13.98 -5.21 3.48
CA MET A 148 12.60 -4.82 3.18
C MET A 148 12.28 -3.50 3.90
N PRO A 149 11.76 -2.50 3.19
CA PRO A 149 11.42 -1.19 3.76
C PRO A 149 10.12 -1.27 4.56
N LEU A 150 10.20 -1.81 5.77
CA LEU A 150 9.03 -1.88 6.65
C LEU A 150 8.60 -0.48 7.10
N PRO A 151 7.29 -0.27 7.32
CA PRO A 151 6.79 0.96 7.90
C PRO A 151 7.42 1.28 9.26
N PRO A 152 7.54 2.56 9.64
CA PRO A 152 8.27 2.98 10.84
C PRO A 152 7.67 2.49 12.17
N TYR A 153 6.41 2.06 12.18
CA TYR A 153 5.75 1.50 13.36
C TYR A 153 6.00 -0.01 13.56
N ILE A 154 6.67 -0.67 12.59
CA ILE A 154 7.11 -2.06 12.71
C ILE A 154 8.58 -2.04 13.13
N HIS A 155 8.84 -2.48 14.34
CA HIS A 155 10.19 -2.53 14.94
C HIS A 155 10.79 -3.92 14.90
N GLU A 156 9.95 -4.95 14.73
CA GLU A 156 10.37 -6.35 14.65
C GLU A 156 10.94 -6.68 13.26
N LYS A 157 12.06 -7.39 13.24
CA LYS A 157 12.64 -7.89 12.00
C LYS A 157 11.83 -9.06 11.45
N LEU A 158 11.50 -9.02 10.18
CA LEU A 158 10.87 -10.15 9.52
C LEU A 158 11.84 -11.33 9.42
N LYS A 159 11.43 -12.49 9.91
CA LYS A 159 12.16 -13.75 9.73
C LYS A 159 12.19 -14.18 8.26
N ASP A 160 11.12 -13.92 7.56
CA ASP A 160 10.94 -14.22 6.13
C ASP A 160 10.55 -12.94 5.39
N LYS A 161 11.46 -12.41 4.58
CA LYS A 161 11.26 -11.19 3.77
C LYS A 161 10.06 -11.30 2.82
N THR A 162 9.74 -12.51 2.34
CA THR A 162 8.64 -12.72 1.39
C THR A 162 7.26 -12.45 2.00
N ARG A 163 7.18 -12.45 3.34
CA ARG A 163 5.92 -12.18 4.07
C ARG A 163 5.43 -10.74 3.90
N TYR A 164 6.28 -9.81 3.50
CA TYR A 164 5.90 -8.43 3.16
C TYR A 164 5.61 -8.25 1.67
N ASN A 165 5.20 -9.33 1.00
CA ASN A 165 4.65 -9.31 -0.35
C ASN A 165 3.39 -10.19 -0.40
N THR A 166 2.47 -9.85 -1.30
CA THR A 166 1.30 -10.68 -1.59
C THR A 166 1.72 -11.94 -2.35
N VAL A 167 0.91 -12.98 -2.28
CA VAL A 167 1.17 -14.24 -3.02
C VAL A 167 1.11 -14.05 -4.55
N TYR A 168 0.54 -12.95 -5.00
CA TYR A 168 0.39 -12.56 -6.42
C TYR A 168 1.24 -11.36 -6.81
N ALA A 169 2.18 -10.92 -5.96
CA ALA A 169 3.08 -9.81 -6.27
C ALA A 169 3.92 -10.12 -7.51
N LYS A 170 3.92 -9.22 -8.51
CA LYS A 170 4.53 -9.45 -9.80
C LYS A 170 5.37 -8.28 -10.31
N ILE A 171 4.86 -7.06 -10.21
CA ILE A 171 5.46 -5.86 -10.80
C ILE A 171 6.32 -5.16 -9.75
N GLU A 172 7.63 -5.23 -9.91
CA GLU A 172 8.61 -4.63 -9.00
C GLU A 172 8.59 -3.10 -9.06
N GLY A 173 8.91 -2.44 -7.94
CA GLY A 173 9.02 -0.98 -7.88
C GLY A 173 8.37 -0.32 -6.67
N SER A 174 7.72 -1.07 -5.78
CA SER A 174 7.04 -0.51 -4.62
C SER A 174 7.96 -0.41 -3.40
N ALA A 175 7.84 0.69 -2.66
CA ALA A 175 8.49 0.85 -1.36
C ALA A 175 7.67 0.26 -0.20
N ALA A 176 6.38 -0.07 -0.42
CA ALA A 176 5.53 -0.70 0.58
C ALA A 176 4.55 -1.70 -0.03
N ALA A 177 4.14 -2.69 0.75
CA ALA A 177 3.19 -3.70 0.31
C ALA A 177 1.74 -3.18 0.29
N PRO A 178 0.89 -3.65 -0.64
CA PRO A 178 -0.56 -3.46 -0.58
C PRO A 178 -1.15 -4.40 0.48
N THR A 179 -1.10 -3.98 1.74
CA THR A 179 -1.20 -4.87 2.92
C THR A 179 -2.54 -5.58 3.06
N ALA A 180 -3.64 -5.04 2.56
CA ALA A 180 -4.93 -5.75 2.50
C ALA A 180 -4.86 -7.03 1.65
N GLY A 181 -3.95 -7.08 0.67
CA GLY A 181 -3.69 -8.27 -0.13
C GLY A 181 -2.91 -9.37 0.59
N LEU A 182 -2.25 -9.04 1.71
CA LEU A 182 -1.47 -10.02 2.48
C LEU A 182 -2.33 -11.10 3.14
N HIS A 183 -3.62 -10.88 3.29
CA HIS A 183 -4.55 -11.86 3.85
C HIS A 183 -4.88 -13.01 2.91
N PHE A 184 -4.68 -12.84 1.61
CA PHE A 184 -4.97 -13.86 0.61
C PHE A 184 -3.87 -14.92 0.55
N THR A 185 -4.30 -16.16 0.38
CA THR A 185 -3.46 -17.29 -0.03
C THR A 185 -3.84 -17.71 -1.45
N ASN A 186 -2.98 -18.50 -2.11
CA ASN A 186 -3.31 -19.04 -3.44
C ASN A 186 -4.56 -19.89 -3.40
N GLU A 187 -4.70 -20.75 -2.38
CA GLU A 187 -5.84 -21.64 -2.18
C GLU A 187 -7.15 -20.85 -2.01
N LEU A 188 -7.11 -19.73 -1.27
CA LEU A 188 -8.28 -18.88 -1.10
C LEU A 188 -8.65 -18.20 -2.42
N LEU A 189 -7.67 -17.70 -3.18
CA LEU A 189 -7.90 -17.09 -4.49
C LEU A 189 -8.46 -18.10 -5.49
N ASP A 190 -7.99 -19.34 -5.48
CA ASP A 190 -8.50 -20.39 -6.36
C ASP A 190 -9.94 -20.75 -5.98
N LYS A 191 -10.24 -20.91 -4.70
CA LYS A 191 -11.63 -21.09 -4.21
C LYS A 191 -12.55 -19.93 -4.66
N ILE A 192 -12.08 -18.69 -4.59
CA ILE A 192 -12.84 -17.51 -5.03
C ILE A 192 -13.10 -17.57 -6.54
N ARG A 193 -12.12 -17.96 -7.35
CA ARG A 193 -12.29 -18.15 -8.80
C ARG A 193 -13.28 -19.29 -9.12
N ASP A 194 -13.21 -20.39 -8.41
CA ASP A 194 -14.11 -21.54 -8.58
C ASP A 194 -15.57 -21.18 -8.27
N MET A 195 -15.81 -20.18 -7.42
CA MET A 195 -17.14 -19.61 -7.17
C MET A 195 -17.65 -18.75 -8.33
N GLY A 196 -16.84 -18.51 -9.37
CA GLY A 196 -17.18 -17.67 -10.50
C GLY A 196 -16.96 -16.16 -10.23
N VAL A 197 -16.17 -15.80 -9.24
CA VAL A 197 -15.67 -14.44 -9.00
C VAL A 197 -14.50 -14.19 -9.94
N ILE A 198 -14.49 -13.05 -10.61
CA ILE A 198 -13.41 -12.67 -11.51
C ILE A 198 -12.34 -11.96 -10.70
N VAL A 199 -11.12 -12.49 -10.74
CA VAL A 199 -9.95 -11.90 -10.08
C VAL A 199 -9.09 -11.20 -11.12
N THR A 200 -8.91 -9.89 -10.98
CA THR A 200 -8.07 -9.09 -11.88
C THR A 200 -7.16 -8.15 -11.09
N PHE A 201 -6.22 -7.50 -11.80
CA PHE A 201 -5.13 -6.76 -11.16
C PHE A 201 -4.98 -5.37 -11.73
N VAL A 202 -4.64 -4.44 -10.85
CA VAL A 202 -4.04 -3.15 -11.16
C VAL A 202 -2.65 -3.10 -10.54
N THR A 203 -1.83 -2.14 -10.93
CA THR A 203 -0.56 -1.87 -10.29
C THR A 203 -0.57 -0.45 -9.73
N LEU A 204 -0.20 -0.28 -8.49
CA LEU A 204 0.14 1.01 -7.91
C LEU A 204 1.38 0.81 -7.04
N HIS A 205 2.45 1.53 -7.35
CA HIS A 205 3.66 1.52 -6.55
C HIS A 205 3.49 2.46 -5.35
N VAL A 206 3.39 1.86 -4.17
CA VAL A 206 3.19 2.60 -2.93
C VAL A 206 4.49 3.31 -2.55
N GLY A 207 4.43 4.63 -2.41
CA GLY A 207 5.53 5.43 -1.91
C GLY A 207 5.57 5.49 -0.38
N LEU A 208 6.70 5.91 0.18
CA LEU A 208 6.85 6.07 1.65
C LEU A 208 5.98 7.17 2.24
N GLY A 209 5.54 8.10 1.41
CA GLY A 209 4.64 9.18 1.83
C GLY A 209 3.33 8.69 2.44
N THR A 210 2.87 7.51 2.05
CA THR A 210 1.65 6.88 2.58
C THR A 210 1.71 6.64 4.10
N PHE A 211 2.91 6.57 4.69
CA PHE A 211 3.12 6.38 6.12
C PHE A 211 3.40 7.68 6.89
N ARG A 212 3.44 8.84 6.21
CA ARG A 212 3.57 10.12 6.89
C ARG A 212 2.23 10.53 7.48
N PRO A 213 2.20 11.00 8.75
CA PRO A 213 1.00 11.60 9.31
C PRO A 213 0.60 12.83 8.50
N VAL A 214 -0.70 13.14 8.47
CA VAL A 214 -1.19 14.43 8.00
C VAL A 214 -0.83 15.46 9.07
N GLU A 215 -0.09 16.50 8.70
CA GLU A 215 0.36 17.55 9.63
C GLU A 215 -0.61 18.74 9.65
N GLU A 216 -1.37 18.92 8.57
CA GLU A 216 -2.32 20.02 8.41
C GLU A 216 -3.58 19.80 9.25
N GLU A 217 -3.99 20.81 10.02
CA GLU A 217 -5.26 20.77 10.76
C GLU A 217 -6.47 20.76 9.83
N ASN A 218 -6.40 21.51 8.74
CA ASN A 218 -7.41 21.51 7.70
C ASN A 218 -7.07 20.47 6.63
N VAL A 219 -7.81 19.39 6.60
CA VAL A 219 -7.63 18.27 5.67
C VAL A 219 -7.55 18.73 4.20
N LEU A 220 -8.26 19.81 3.84
CA LEU A 220 -8.30 20.31 2.45
C LEU A 220 -6.98 20.96 1.99
N GLU A 221 -6.07 21.25 2.90
CA GLU A 221 -4.75 21.81 2.61
C GLU A 221 -3.69 20.75 2.43
N HIS A 222 -4.03 19.48 2.72
CA HIS A 222 -3.11 18.37 2.59
C HIS A 222 -2.81 18.04 1.12
N ASN A 223 -1.52 17.97 0.81
CA ASN A 223 -1.03 17.57 -0.51
C ASN A 223 -0.69 16.08 -0.53
N MET A 224 -1.48 15.31 -1.25
CA MET A 224 -1.23 13.88 -1.43
C MET A 224 0.05 13.64 -2.22
N HIS A 225 0.81 12.64 -1.79
CA HIS A 225 1.97 12.18 -2.56
C HIS A 225 1.54 11.52 -3.86
N SER A 226 2.30 11.82 -4.91
CA SER A 226 2.10 11.23 -6.23
C SER A 226 2.64 9.81 -6.28
N GLU A 227 1.83 8.86 -6.73
CA GLU A 227 2.17 7.44 -6.83
C GLU A 227 1.88 6.93 -8.24
N PHE A 228 2.82 6.14 -8.79
CA PHE A 228 2.69 5.58 -10.14
C PHE A 228 1.68 4.44 -10.16
N TYR A 229 0.77 4.46 -11.15
CA TYR A 229 -0.20 3.40 -11.36
C TYR A 229 -0.24 2.90 -12.81
N MET A 230 -0.72 1.67 -13.00
CA MET A 230 -1.02 1.08 -14.30
C MET A 230 -2.32 0.28 -14.24
N MET A 231 -3.06 0.33 -15.34
CA MET A 231 -4.22 -0.51 -15.63
C MET A 231 -4.06 -1.12 -17.03
N SER A 232 -4.13 -2.45 -17.14
CA SER A 232 -4.07 -3.15 -18.42
C SER A 232 -5.39 -3.04 -19.18
N LYS A 233 -5.32 -3.25 -20.50
CA LYS A 233 -6.53 -3.34 -21.35
C LYS A 233 -7.47 -4.44 -20.87
N GLU A 234 -6.94 -5.63 -20.55
CA GLU A 234 -7.74 -6.76 -20.05
C GLU A 234 -8.54 -6.38 -18.80
N THR A 235 -7.90 -5.77 -17.81
CA THR A 235 -8.56 -5.31 -16.59
C THR A 235 -9.63 -4.25 -16.91
N ALA A 236 -9.31 -3.28 -17.77
CA ALA A 236 -10.27 -2.26 -18.18
C ALA A 236 -11.51 -2.85 -18.85
N ASP A 237 -11.34 -3.80 -19.78
CA ASP A 237 -12.42 -4.49 -20.47
C ASP A 237 -13.32 -5.28 -19.48
N ILE A 238 -12.72 -6.01 -18.52
CA ILE A 238 -13.44 -6.73 -17.46
C ILE A 238 -14.30 -5.76 -16.62
N LEU A 239 -13.71 -4.64 -16.20
CA LEU A 239 -14.39 -3.66 -15.34
C LEU A 239 -15.53 -2.95 -16.08
N ASN A 240 -15.34 -2.57 -17.33
CA ASN A 240 -16.39 -1.97 -18.16
C ASN A 240 -17.55 -2.94 -18.36
N LEU A 241 -17.27 -4.22 -18.63
CA LEU A 241 -18.30 -5.24 -18.76
C LEU A 241 -19.06 -5.43 -17.44
N ALA A 242 -18.34 -5.50 -16.31
CA ALA A 242 -18.95 -5.61 -14.99
C ALA A 242 -19.92 -4.46 -14.70
N LYS A 243 -19.51 -3.21 -14.98
CA LYS A 243 -20.39 -2.03 -14.83
C LYS A 243 -21.61 -2.10 -15.72
N LYS A 244 -21.45 -2.49 -16.98
CA LYS A 244 -22.56 -2.64 -17.94
C LYS A 244 -23.59 -3.68 -17.47
N GLU A 245 -23.12 -4.75 -16.83
CA GLU A 245 -23.95 -5.84 -16.33
C GLU A 245 -24.44 -5.64 -14.88
N GLY A 246 -24.10 -4.54 -14.22
CA GLY A 246 -24.46 -4.26 -12.83
C GLY A 246 -23.80 -5.20 -11.82
N ARG A 247 -22.65 -5.78 -12.16
CA ARG A 247 -21.87 -6.64 -11.26
C ARG A 247 -21.00 -5.79 -10.35
N ARG A 248 -20.83 -6.25 -9.10
CA ARG A 248 -20.04 -5.51 -8.11
C ARG A 248 -18.56 -5.52 -8.45
N ILE A 249 -17.92 -4.36 -8.26
CA ILE A 249 -16.47 -4.18 -8.30
C ILE A 249 -15.99 -4.02 -6.86
N ILE A 250 -15.20 -4.98 -6.39
CA ILE A 250 -14.69 -5.04 -5.03
C ILE A 250 -13.20 -4.74 -5.07
N SER A 251 -12.79 -3.66 -4.44
CA SER A 251 -11.38 -3.29 -4.33
C SER A 251 -10.72 -4.00 -3.15
N VAL A 252 -9.53 -4.55 -3.37
CA VAL A 252 -8.67 -5.06 -2.31
C VAL A 252 -7.55 -4.05 -2.04
N GLY A 253 -7.67 -3.39 -0.90
CA GLY A 253 -6.76 -2.32 -0.46
C GLY A 253 -7.14 -0.95 -0.99
N THR A 254 -6.72 0.04 -0.22
CA THR A 254 -6.87 1.47 -0.57
C THR A 254 -6.08 1.84 -1.82
N THR A 255 -5.01 1.12 -2.13
CA THR A 255 -4.19 1.31 -3.33
C THR A 255 -4.94 0.94 -4.62
N SER A 256 -5.61 -0.22 -4.64
CA SER A 256 -6.48 -0.60 -5.74
C SER A 256 -7.65 0.38 -5.89
N CYS A 257 -8.27 0.78 -4.77
CA CYS A 257 -9.34 1.79 -4.75
C CYS A 257 -8.89 3.11 -5.39
N ARG A 258 -7.75 3.63 -4.97
CA ARG A 258 -7.19 4.88 -5.53
C ARG A 258 -6.90 4.76 -7.03
N THR A 259 -6.37 3.64 -7.49
CA THR A 259 -6.16 3.39 -8.93
C THR A 259 -7.48 3.39 -9.69
N LEU A 260 -8.45 2.61 -9.21
CA LEU A 260 -9.75 2.46 -9.87
C LEU A 260 -10.50 3.81 -9.96
N GLU A 261 -10.55 4.55 -8.84
CA GLU A 261 -11.20 5.86 -8.81
C GLU A 261 -10.46 6.89 -9.67
N THR A 262 -9.11 6.88 -9.69
CA THR A 262 -8.33 7.75 -10.58
C THR A 262 -8.70 7.52 -12.03
N VAL A 263 -8.75 6.26 -12.48
CA VAL A 263 -9.07 5.94 -13.87
C VAL A 263 -10.52 6.28 -14.19
N ALA A 264 -11.47 5.94 -13.32
CA ALA A 264 -12.87 6.23 -13.52
C ALA A 264 -13.15 7.74 -13.59
N HIS A 265 -12.53 8.54 -12.71
CA HIS A 265 -12.66 10.01 -12.78
C HIS A 265 -12.00 10.60 -14.03
N LYS A 266 -10.84 10.09 -14.44
CA LYS A 266 -10.13 10.55 -15.65
C LYS A 266 -10.93 10.31 -16.93
N TYR A 267 -11.72 9.23 -16.99
CA TYR A 267 -12.46 8.80 -18.19
C TYR A 267 -13.98 8.79 -17.99
N ASN A 268 -14.51 9.63 -17.08
CA ASN A 268 -15.96 9.82 -16.86
C ASN A 268 -16.73 8.53 -16.58
N GLY A 269 -16.15 7.65 -15.76
CA GLY A 269 -16.75 6.39 -15.34
C GLY A 269 -16.40 5.19 -16.22
N GLU A 270 -15.69 5.37 -17.32
CA GLU A 270 -15.11 4.28 -18.12
C GLU A 270 -13.73 3.87 -17.59
N PHE A 271 -13.33 2.65 -17.91
CA PHE A 271 -11.97 2.17 -17.67
C PHE A 271 -11.24 2.03 -18.99
N LYS A 272 -9.96 2.44 -19.03
CA LYS A 272 -9.10 2.33 -20.21
C LYS A 272 -7.72 1.85 -19.81
N GLU A 273 -7.05 1.17 -20.73
CA GLU A 273 -5.62 0.91 -20.60
C GLU A 273 -4.90 2.24 -20.43
N CYS A 274 -4.18 2.38 -19.33
CA CYS A 274 -3.43 3.59 -19.02
C CYS A 274 -2.38 3.37 -17.95
N SER A 275 -1.44 4.28 -17.91
CA SER A 275 -0.51 4.46 -16.80
C SER A 275 -0.33 5.95 -16.50
N GLY A 276 0.18 6.25 -15.35
CA GLY A 276 0.43 7.63 -14.93
C GLY A 276 0.69 7.74 -13.45
N ASN A 277 0.64 8.94 -12.94
CA ASN A 277 0.73 9.22 -11.53
C ASN A 277 -0.62 9.66 -10.98
N THR A 278 -0.90 9.29 -9.73
CA THR A 278 -2.11 9.69 -9.02
C THR A 278 -1.76 10.31 -7.68
N ASP A 279 -2.34 11.46 -7.42
CA ASP A 279 -2.38 12.16 -6.14
C ASP A 279 -3.82 12.25 -5.61
N ILE A 280 -4.70 11.37 -6.08
CA ILE A 280 -6.11 11.37 -5.69
C ILE A 280 -6.27 11.32 -4.19
N PHE A 281 -6.98 12.29 -3.65
CA PHE A 281 -7.33 12.39 -2.25
C PHE A 281 -8.81 12.07 -2.04
N ILE A 282 -9.10 10.96 -1.39
CA ILE A 282 -10.44 10.47 -1.12
C ILE A 282 -10.77 10.76 0.35
N TYR A 283 -11.77 11.60 0.58
CA TYR A 283 -12.27 11.99 1.89
C TYR A 283 -13.80 12.14 1.86
N PRO A 284 -14.50 12.26 3.00
CA PRO A 284 -15.96 12.38 3.02
C PRO A 284 -16.50 13.45 2.06
N SER A 285 -17.58 13.14 1.37
CA SER A 285 -18.15 13.79 0.19
C SER A 285 -17.55 13.44 -1.17
N PHE A 286 -16.51 12.60 -1.21
CA PHE A 286 -16.01 12.05 -2.48
C PHE A 286 -17.08 11.16 -3.14
N LYS A 287 -17.25 11.31 -4.47
CA LYS A 287 -18.20 10.51 -5.25
C LYS A 287 -17.48 9.33 -5.87
N PHE A 288 -17.70 8.15 -5.30
CA PHE A 288 -17.17 6.92 -5.87
C PHE A 288 -17.82 6.61 -7.21
N MET A 289 -17.03 6.31 -8.21
CA MET A 289 -17.46 5.97 -9.57
C MET A 289 -17.06 4.55 -9.98
N ALA A 290 -16.12 3.96 -9.29
CA ALA A 290 -15.50 2.70 -9.67
C ALA A 290 -15.90 1.53 -8.78
N ILE A 291 -15.87 1.69 -7.46
CA ILE A 291 -15.99 0.56 -6.53
C ILE A 291 -17.33 0.51 -5.81
N ASP A 292 -17.79 -0.73 -5.56
CA ASP A 292 -19.00 -0.99 -4.77
C ASP A 292 -18.69 -1.42 -3.35
N ALA A 293 -17.53 -2.03 -3.12
CA ALA A 293 -17.09 -2.52 -1.82
C ALA A 293 -15.57 -2.50 -1.70
N LEU A 294 -15.08 -2.53 -0.46
CA LEU A 294 -13.65 -2.43 -0.15
C LEU A 294 -13.24 -3.43 0.93
N ILE A 295 -12.21 -4.22 0.64
CA ILE A 295 -11.48 -5.01 1.63
C ILE A 295 -10.23 -4.21 2.02
N THR A 296 -10.00 -3.95 3.30
CA THR A 296 -8.88 -3.12 3.75
C THR A 296 -8.39 -3.56 5.14
N ASN A 297 -7.24 -3.05 5.57
CA ASN A 297 -6.79 -3.15 6.97
C ASN A 297 -7.43 -2.02 7.81
N PHE A 298 -7.24 -2.09 9.13
CA PHE A 298 -7.51 -0.96 10.01
C PHE A 298 -6.37 0.07 9.93
N HIS A 299 -6.71 1.35 9.87
CA HIS A 299 -5.78 2.45 9.58
C HIS A 299 -5.49 3.32 10.80
N LEU A 300 -4.37 4.06 10.77
CA LEU A 300 -3.96 5.00 11.83
C LEU A 300 -4.98 6.11 12.07
N PRO A 301 -5.12 6.56 13.33
CA PRO A 301 -5.82 7.81 13.64
C PRO A 301 -5.26 8.98 12.80
N LYS A 302 -6.10 9.92 12.43
CA LYS A 302 -5.74 11.14 11.68
C LYS A 302 -5.04 10.87 10.34
N SER A 303 -5.27 9.71 9.72
CA SER A 303 -4.65 9.36 8.43
C SER A 303 -5.60 9.60 7.26
N THR A 304 -5.03 9.86 6.08
CA THR A 304 -5.79 9.92 4.82
C THR A 304 -6.57 8.66 4.54
N LEU A 305 -6.12 7.51 5.06
CA LEU A 305 -6.77 6.22 4.87
C LEU A 305 -8.04 6.05 5.71
N VAL A 306 -8.08 6.58 6.94
CA VAL A 306 -9.34 6.65 7.72
C VAL A 306 -10.35 7.55 7.02
N MET A 307 -9.88 8.63 6.38
CA MET A 307 -10.75 9.52 5.59
C MET A 307 -11.33 8.80 4.38
N LEU A 308 -10.53 8.01 3.66
CA LEU A 308 -10.96 7.22 2.51
C LEU A 308 -12.08 6.24 2.89
N VAL A 309 -11.87 5.43 3.94
CA VAL A 309 -12.90 4.46 4.37
C VAL A 309 -14.15 5.17 4.91
N SER A 310 -13.99 6.33 5.55
CA SER A 310 -15.09 7.18 5.98
C SER A 310 -15.89 7.77 4.81
N ALA A 311 -15.23 8.03 3.69
CA ALA A 311 -15.90 8.48 2.48
C ALA A 311 -16.78 7.39 1.84
N LEU A 312 -16.39 6.11 1.96
CA LEU A 312 -17.15 4.99 1.39
C LEU A 312 -18.42 4.66 2.19
N SER A 313 -18.45 4.99 3.49
CA SER A 313 -19.60 4.78 4.37
C SER A 313 -20.00 6.11 5.02
N SER A 314 -19.67 6.25 6.29
CA SER A 314 -19.71 7.49 7.03
C SER A 314 -18.60 7.48 8.10
N ARG A 315 -18.17 8.67 8.51
CA ARG A 315 -17.22 8.80 9.61
C ARG A 315 -17.70 8.09 10.88
N GLU A 316 -18.97 8.27 11.20
CA GLU A 316 -19.59 7.68 12.40
C GLU A 316 -19.54 6.15 12.36
N ASN A 317 -19.97 5.54 11.26
CA ASN A 317 -19.95 4.07 11.11
C ASN A 317 -18.53 3.53 11.21
N ILE A 318 -17.56 4.18 10.57
CA ILE A 318 -16.15 3.76 10.61
C ILE A 318 -15.56 3.87 12.01
N LEU A 319 -15.75 4.99 12.70
CA LEU A 319 -15.24 5.15 14.06
C LEU A 319 -15.90 4.18 15.06
N ASN A 320 -17.19 3.88 14.88
CA ASN A 320 -17.89 2.86 15.68
C ASN A 320 -17.34 1.46 15.38
N ALA A 321 -17.08 1.12 14.10
CA ALA A 321 -16.46 -0.15 13.72
C ALA A 321 -15.05 -0.28 14.33
N TYR A 322 -14.26 0.79 14.34
CA TYR A 322 -12.91 0.79 14.92
C TYR A 322 -12.94 0.63 16.44
N LYS A 323 -13.90 1.27 17.15
CA LYS A 323 -14.11 1.06 18.59
C LYS A 323 -14.49 -0.40 18.88
N GLU A 324 -15.36 -0.99 18.06
CA GLU A 324 -15.75 -2.40 18.23
C GLU A 324 -14.56 -3.34 17.94
N ALA A 325 -13.74 -3.04 16.92
CA ALA A 325 -12.52 -3.79 16.63
C ALA A 325 -11.51 -3.74 17.79
N ILE A 326 -11.29 -2.56 18.39
CA ILE A 326 -10.41 -2.40 19.56
C ILE A 326 -10.92 -3.22 20.75
N LYS A 327 -12.22 -3.15 21.03
CA LYS A 327 -12.86 -3.88 22.13
C LYS A 327 -12.74 -5.41 21.98
N ASN A 328 -12.63 -5.91 20.74
CA ASN A 328 -12.51 -7.32 20.41
C ASN A 328 -11.08 -7.73 20.04
N ASP A 329 -10.07 -6.96 20.45
CA ASP A 329 -8.64 -7.27 20.26
C ASP A 329 -8.29 -7.56 18.78
N TYR A 330 -8.83 -6.77 17.86
CA TYR A 330 -8.37 -6.80 16.48
C TYR A 330 -6.98 -6.16 16.41
N ARG A 331 -6.15 -6.69 15.52
CA ARG A 331 -4.83 -6.19 15.23
C ARG A 331 -4.90 -5.11 14.16
N PHE A 332 -4.09 -4.07 14.32
CA PHE A 332 -4.12 -2.90 13.45
C PHE A 332 -2.91 -2.82 12.53
N PHE A 333 -3.03 -2.10 11.42
CA PHE A 333 -2.05 -1.79 10.38
C PHE A 333 -1.62 -2.97 9.50
N SER A 334 -0.37 -2.86 8.94
CA SER A 334 0.12 -3.68 7.83
C SER A 334 0.00 -5.19 8.04
N PHE A 335 0.26 -5.68 9.24
CA PHE A 335 0.14 -7.10 9.60
C PHE A 335 -1.08 -7.37 10.48
N GLY A 336 -1.95 -6.38 10.59
CA GLY A 336 -3.18 -6.47 11.37
C GLY A 336 -4.26 -7.31 10.70
N ASP A 337 -5.47 -7.14 11.19
CA ASP A 337 -6.67 -7.82 10.73
C ASP A 337 -7.34 -7.02 9.60
N ALA A 338 -8.37 -7.59 9.00
CA ALA A 338 -9.05 -7.04 7.85
C ALA A 338 -10.44 -6.49 8.20
N MET A 339 -10.89 -5.56 7.39
CA MET A 339 -12.26 -5.05 7.35
C MET A 339 -12.82 -5.18 5.94
N PHE A 340 -14.08 -5.61 5.82
CA PHE A 340 -14.81 -5.62 4.54
C PHE A 340 -16.01 -4.68 4.63
N ILE A 341 -15.95 -3.60 3.88
CA ILE A 341 -17.01 -2.58 3.78
C ILE A 341 -17.81 -2.89 2.52
N LYS A 342 -19.07 -3.36 2.67
CA LYS A 342 -19.91 -3.86 1.59
C LYS A 342 -21.23 -3.07 1.42
#